data_27cf00cc2ac97c5544de3550b87e27bc
#
_entry.id   27cf00cc2ac97c5544de3550b87e27bc
#
_cell.length_a   1.000
_cell.length_b   1.000
_cell.length_c   1.000
_cell.angle_alpha   90.00
_cell.angle_beta   90.00
_cell.angle_gamma   90.00
#
_symmetry.space_group_name_H-M   'P 1'
#
loop_
_entity.id
_entity.type
_entity.pdbx_description
1 polymer ?
#
loop_
_entity_poly.entity_id
_entity_poly.type
_entity_poly.pdbx_seq_one_letter_code
_entity_poly.pdbx_strand_id
1 'polypeptide(L)'
;MYPCFLMIGRAERFRISGSFRRAFPLYLEQIHSPSDIKAYMAEQRRALAEEMRAALIERTSHIGGHIGPNLGVIEATIALHTVFDAPTDKMIFDVSHQCYPHKMLTGRAAAYIDAAHYRDVSGFTSSEESVHDIFNIGHTSTSISLATGLAKARDLAGRRENVIAFIGDGSLSGGEALEGLNVAGEMQTNLIIVLNDNDWSIAENHGGMYAMLRRLRE
;
A
#
# COMPACT_ATOMS: atom_id res chain seq x y z
N MET A 1 -16.92 -7.19 17.01
CA MET A 1 -15.60 -7.65 16.49
C MET A 1 -14.70 -6.43 16.57
N TYR A 2 -13.53 -6.53 17.23
CA TYR A 2 -12.63 -5.38 17.36
C TYR A 2 -11.89 -5.14 16.03
N PRO A 3 -11.51 -3.91 15.69
CA PRO A 3 -10.67 -3.66 14.51
C PRO A 3 -9.37 -4.45 14.63
N CYS A 4 -8.99 -5.14 13.55
CA CYS A 4 -7.74 -5.88 13.48
C CYS A 4 -6.61 -4.89 13.13
N PHE A 5 -5.60 -4.79 13.99
CA PHE A 5 -4.43 -3.96 13.79
C PHE A 5 -3.26 -4.85 13.40
N LEU A 6 -2.72 -4.64 12.21
CA LEU A 6 -1.54 -5.34 11.71
C LEU A 6 -0.37 -4.36 11.60
N MET A 7 0.70 -4.65 12.34
CA MET A 7 1.96 -3.90 12.26
C MET A 7 2.95 -4.67 11.39
N ILE A 8 3.49 -4.00 10.37
CA ILE A 8 4.55 -4.53 9.52
C ILE A 8 5.85 -3.87 9.95
N GLY A 9 6.78 -4.67 10.48
CA GLY A 9 8.09 -4.20 10.96
C GLY A 9 9.10 -3.96 9.84
N ARG A 10 10.35 -3.64 10.23
CA ARG A 10 11.45 -3.28 9.34
C ARG A 10 11.65 -4.27 8.19
N ALA A 11 11.66 -3.78 6.97
CA ALA A 11 12.19 -4.50 5.82
C ALA A 11 13.71 -4.75 6.02
N GLU A 12 14.16 -5.97 5.76
CA GLU A 12 15.60 -6.28 5.78
C GLU A 12 16.36 -5.41 4.78
N ARG A 13 17.57 -4.95 5.16
CA ARG A 13 18.43 -4.16 4.28
C ARG A 13 18.86 -4.99 3.07
N PHE A 14 18.24 -4.77 1.94
CA PHE A 14 18.66 -5.35 0.68
C PHE A 14 19.98 -4.73 0.20
N ARG A 15 20.99 -5.59 -0.04
CA ARG A 15 22.18 -5.20 -0.81
C ARG A 15 21.83 -5.27 -2.30
N ILE A 16 21.81 -4.13 -2.95
CA ILE A 16 21.76 -4.07 -4.42
C ILE A 16 23.12 -4.55 -4.93
N SER A 17 23.23 -5.79 -5.36
CA SER A 17 24.40 -6.32 -6.04
C SER A 17 24.23 -6.15 -7.55
N GLY A 18 25.23 -5.59 -8.16
CA GLY A 18 25.32 -4.99 -9.45
C GLY A 18 24.91 -5.77 -10.70
N SER A 19 24.78 -4.98 -11.77
CA SER A 19 24.46 -5.24 -13.17
C SER A 19 23.00 -5.64 -13.45
N PHE A 20 22.14 -4.64 -13.60
CA PHE A 20 20.85 -4.76 -14.28
C PHE A 20 21.09 -5.05 -15.78
N ARG A 21 21.33 -6.31 -16.12
CA ARG A 21 21.03 -6.80 -17.46
C ARG A 21 19.53 -7.16 -17.46
N ARG A 22 18.80 -6.56 -18.42
CA ARG A 22 17.39 -6.82 -18.72
C ARG A 22 17.04 -8.30 -18.60
N ALA A 23 16.65 -8.77 -17.42
CA ALA A 23 15.76 -9.91 -17.27
C ALA A 23 14.36 -9.29 -17.30
N PHE A 24 13.64 -9.48 -18.40
CA PHE A 24 12.27 -8.98 -18.54
C PHE A 24 11.38 -9.63 -17.48
N PRO A 25 10.40 -8.89 -16.94
CA PRO A 25 9.47 -9.42 -15.97
C PRO A 25 8.70 -10.61 -16.56
N LEU A 26 8.84 -11.77 -15.95
CA LEU A 26 8.10 -12.97 -16.35
C LEU A 26 6.68 -12.99 -15.80
N TYR A 27 6.47 -12.33 -14.66
CA TYR A 27 5.19 -12.32 -13.95
C TYR A 27 4.49 -10.98 -14.08
N LEU A 28 5.17 -9.87 -13.93
CA LEU A 28 4.57 -8.54 -13.89
C LEU A 28 3.84 -8.17 -15.17
N GLU A 29 4.36 -8.55 -16.34
CA GLU A 29 3.69 -8.32 -17.63
C GLU A 29 2.38 -9.09 -17.80
N GLN A 30 2.21 -10.18 -17.04
CA GLN A 30 1.03 -11.04 -17.12
C GLN A 30 -0.08 -10.62 -16.15
N ILE A 31 0.18 -9.60 -15.31
CA ILE A 31 -0.79 -9.14 -14.33
C ILE A 31 -1.70 -8.08 -14.94
N HIS A 32 -2.95 -8.44 -15.11
CA HIS A 32 -4.04 -7.57 -15.59
C HIS A 32 -5.03 -7.23 -14.48
N SER A 33 -5.04 -8.04 -13.43
CA SER A 33 -5.92 -7.84 -12.27
C SER A 33 -5.32 -8.50 -11.01
N PRO A 34 -5.77 -8.11 -9.81
CA PRO A 34 -5.32 -8.75 -8.57
C PRO A 34 -5.63 -10.26 -8.50
N SER A 35 -6.61 -10.75 -9.26
CA SER A 35 -6.95 -12.18 -9.30
C SER A 35 -5.81 -13.04 -9.84
N ASP A 36 -4.95 -12.49 -10.70
CA ASP A 36 -3.89 -13.23 -11.36
C ASP A 36 -2.81 -13.74 -10.38
N ILE A 37 -2.64 -13.04 -9.26
CA ILE A 37 -1.65 -13.42 -8.24
C ILE A 37 -2.19 -14.31 -7.13
N LYS A 38 -3.50 -14.56 -7.08
CA LYS A 38 -4.15 -15.35 -6.00
C LYS A 38 -3.58 -16.76 -5.90
N ALA A 39 -3.31 -17.40 -7.03
CA ALA A 39 -2.77 -18.75 -7.11
C ALA A 39 -1.24 -18.82 -7.01
N TYR A 40 -0.53 -17.69 -6.96
CA TYR A 40 0.93 -17.70 -6.94
C TYR A 40 1.47 -18.35 -5.66
N MET A 41 2.44 -19.27 -5.84
CA MET A 41 3.20 -19.84 -4.75
C MET A 41 4.16 -18.81 -4.15
N ALA A 42 4.70 -19.08 -2.98
CA ALA A 42 5.60 -18.16 -2.28
C ALA A 42 6.81 -17.71 -3.13
N GLU A 43 7.38 -18.64 -3.92
CA GLU A 43 8.51 -18.34 -4.80
C GLU A 43 8.13 -17.41 -5.95
N GLN A 44 6.95 -17.62 -6.55
CA GLN A 44 6.45 -16.75 -7.61
C GLN A 44 6.18 -15.33 -7.09
N ARG A 45 5.62 -15.21 -5.87
CA ARG A 45 5.41 -13.90 -5.22
C ARG A 45 6.73 -13.19 -4.92
N ARG A 46 7.78 -13.93 -4.52
CA ARG A 46 9.12 -13.36 -4.34
C ARG A 46 9.71 -12.86 -5.66
N ALA A 47 9.60 -13.66 -6.72
CA ALA A 47 10.08 -13.26 -8.04
C ALA A 47 9.32 -12.03 -8.53
N LEU A 48 8.00 -11.99 -8.39
CA LEU A 48 7.18 -10.84 -8.71
C LEU A 48 7.61 -9.58 -7.92
N ALA A 49 7.91 -9.71 -6.63
CA ALA A 49 8.38 -8.59 -5.81
C ALA A 49 9.70 -8.00 -6.36
N GLU A 50 10.64 -8.85 -6.78
CA GLU A 50 11.89 -8.40 -7.39
C GLU A 50 11.68 -7.73 -8.75
N GLU A 51 10.77 -8.25 -9.58
CA GLU A 51 10.40 -7.62 -10.85
C GLU A 51 9.76 -6.24 -10.64
N MET A 52 8.84 -6.13 -9.68
CA MET A 52 8.20 -4.85 -9.32
C MET A 52 9.22 -3.85 -8.79
N ARG A 53 10.19 -4.30 -8.00
CA ARG A 53 11.29 -3.48 -7.46
C ARG A 53 12.16 -2.93 -8.59
N ALA A 54 12.54 -3.79 -9.53
CA ALA A 54 13.33 -3.41 -10.69
C ALA A 54 12.59 -2.40 -11.57
N ALA A 55 11.33 -2.67 -11.89
CA ALA A 55 10.48 -1.80 -12.71
C ALA A 55 10.29 -0.41 -12.04
N LEU A 56 10.10 -0.39 -10.73
CA LEU A 56 9.96 0.85 -9.96
C LEU A 56 11.24 1.70 -10.04
N ILE A 57 12.40 1.11 -9.80
CA ILE A 57 13.69 1.80 -9.84
C ILE A 57 13.94 2.35 -11.24
N GLU A 58 13.72 1.54 -12.27
CA GLU A 58 13.91 1.93 -13.66
C GLU A 58 13.01 3.13 -14.03
N ARG A 59 11.70 3.00 -13.82
CA ARG A 59 10.74 4.09 -14.10
C ARG A 59 11.11 5.37 -13.36
N THR A 60 11.37 5.28 -12.07
CA THR A 60 11.65 6.48 -11.26
C THR A 60 12.99 7.12 -11.58
N SER A 61 13.96 6.37 -12.12
CA SER A 61 15.22 6.94 -12.61
C SER A 61 15.00 7.84 -13.81
N HIS A 62 13.96 7.60 -14.63
CA HIS A 62 13.64 8.36 -15.83
C HIS A 62 12.72 9.56 -15.59
N ILE A 63 11.71 9.40 -14.74
CA ILE A 63 10.66 10.42 -14.59
C ILE A 63 10.48 10.95 -13.16
N GLY A 64 11.28 10.44 -12.22
CA GLY A 64 11.13 10.76 -10.79
C GLY A 64 9.96 10.02 -10.14
N GLY A 65 9.68 10.36 -8.89
CA GLY A 65 8.58 9.79 -8.11
C GLY A 65 8.99 9.42 -6.69
N HIS A 66 8.12 8.71 -5.99
CA HIS A 66 8.29 8.32 -4.60
C HIS A 66 8.96 6.93 -4.52
N ILE A 67 10.31 6.88 -4.51
CA ILE A 67 11.05 5.60 -4.53
C ILE A 67 10.95 4.87 -3.18
N GLY A 68 11.46 5.48 -2.13
CA GLY A 68 11.60 4.86 -0.80
C GLY A 68 10.30 4.27 -0.26
N PRO A 69 9.22 5.07 -0.18
CA PRO A 69 7.93 4.60 0.32
C PRO A 69 7.37 3.39 -0.46
N ASN A 70 7.59 3.35 -1.78
CA ASN A 70 7.10 2.26 -2.61
C ASN A 70 7.93 0.98 -2.51
N LEU A 71 9.26 1.10 -2.42
CA LEU A 71 10.14 -0.06 -2.21
C LEU A 71 9.83 -0.78 -0.90
N GLY A 72 9.46 -0.04 0.14
CA GLY A 72 9.15 -0.60 1.47
C GLY A 72 7.80 -1.30 1.60
N VAL A 73 6.94 -1.24 0.57
CA VAL A 73 5.57 -1.78 0.67
C VAL A 73 5.23 -2.81 -0.41
N ILE A 74 6.20 -3.22 -1.23
CA ILE A 74 5.97 -4.16 -2.34
C ILE A 74 5.39 -5.46 -1.82
N GLU A 75 6.07 -6.11 -0.89
CA GLU A 75 5.68 -7.41 -0.34
C GLU A 75 4.34 -7.32 0.41
N ALA A 76 4.15 -6.25 1.18
CA ALA A 76 2.90 -6.00 1.89
C ALA A 76 1.72 -5.84 0.92
N THR A 77 1.93 -5.11 -0.18
CA THR A 77 0.90 -4.90 -1.21
C THR A 77 0.57 -6.20 -1.94
N ILE A 78 1.58 -7.01 -2.29
CA ILE A 78 1.37 -8.36 -2.87
C ILE A 78 0.57 -9.22 -1.89
N ALA A 79 0.91 -9.21 -0.60
CA ALA A 79 0.20 -9.99 0.41
C ALA A 79 -1.26 -9.55 0.53
N LEU A 80 -1.53 -8.25 0.59
CA LEU A 80 -2.90 -7.70 0.64
C LEU A 80 -3.71 -8.14 -0.58
N HIS A 81 -3.18 -8.00 -1.79
CA HIS A 81 -3.87 -8.43 -3.02
C HIS A 81 -3.97 -9.95 -3.18
N THR A 82 -3.13 -10.71 -2.48
CA THR A 82 -3.27 -12.17 -2.43
C THR A 82 -4.45 -12.60 -1.55
N VAL A 83 -4.68 -11.88 -0.45
CA VAL A 83 -5.70 -12.23 0.56
C VAL A 83 -7.06 -11.61 0.22
N PHE A 84 -7.09 -10.33 -0.10
CA PHE A 84 -8.32 -9.56 -0.28
C PHE A 84 -8.74 -9.43 -1.74
N ASP A 85 -10.03 -9.31 -1.99
CA ASP A 85 -10.63 -9.29 -3.34
C ASP A 85 -10.95 -7.85 -3.79
N ALA A 86 -9.92 -7.08 -4.13
CA ALA A 86 -10.11 -5.75 -4.71
C ALA A 86 -10.68 -5.85 -6.15
N PRO A 87 -11.63 -4.99 -6.55
CA PRO A 87 -12.12 -3.80 -5.85
C PRO A 87 -13.32 -4.05 -4.92
N THR A 88 -13.78 -5.29 -4.72
CA THR A 88 -14.87 -5.58 -3.77
C THR A 88 -14.44 -5.17 -2.36
N ASP A 89 -13.35 -5.76 -1.86
CA ASP A 89 -12.67 -5.29 -0.68
C ASP A 89 -12.00 -3.93 -0.94
N LYS A 90 -12.10 -3.01 0.02
CA LYS A 90 -11.69 -1.62 -0.14
C LYS A 90 -10.32 -1.38 0.49
N MET A 91 -9.35 -0.95 -0.30
CA MET A 91 -8.00 -0.60 0.17
C MET A 91 -7.78 0.90 0.04
N ILE A 92 -7.44 1.56 1.14
CA ILE A 92 -7.19 3.00 1.22
C ILE A 92 -5.74 3.20 1.67
N PHE A 93 -4.92 3.79 0.80
CA PHE A 93 -3.52 4.09 1.09
C PHE A 93 -3.40 5.53 1.58
N ASP A 94 -2.85 5.72 2.77
CA ASP A 94 -2.62 7.06 3.32
C ASP A 94 -1.67 7.87 2.43
N VAL A 95 -1.94 9.15 2.23
CA VAL A 95 -1.25 9.99 1.21
C VAL A 95 -1.38 9.42 -0.20
N SER A 96 -1.36 8.12 -0.33
CA SER A 96 -1.30 7.29 -1.54
C SER A 96 -0.01 7.40 -2.38
N HIS A 97 1.01 8.08 -1.88
CA HIS A 97 2.33 8.15 -2.53
C HIS A 97 3.06 6.79 -2.60
N GLN A 98 2.65 5.81 -1.79
CA GLN A 98 3.13 4.42 -1.78
C GLN A 98 2.21 3.45 -2.55
N CYS A 99 1.39 3.94 -3.49
CA CYS A 99 0.43 3.14 -4.24
C CYS A 99 0.98 2.51 -5.54
N TYR A 100 2.25 2.67 -5.87
CA TYR A 100 2.79 2.15 -7.14
C TYR A 100 2.68 0.63 -7.25
N PRO A 101 3.04 -0.16 -6.22
CA PRO A 101 2.79 -1.60 -6.24
C PRO A 101 1.31 -1.97 -6.42
N HIS A 102 0.40 -1.22 -5.80
CA HIS A 102 -1.04 -1.38 -5.99
C HIS A 102 -1.44 -1.14 -7.45
N LYS A 103 -0.93 -0.06 -8.08
CA LYS A 103 -1.19 0.22 -9.49
C LYS A 103 -0.67 -0.89 -10.40
N MET A 104 0.54 -1.40 -10.16
CA MET A 104 1.09 -2.51 -10.91
C MET A 104 0.20 -3.75 -10.86
N LEU A 105 -0.34 -4.09 -9.68
CA LEU A 105 -1.17 -5.28 -9.47
C LEU A 105 -2.62 -5.11 -9.93
N THR A 106 -3.05 -3.88 -10.23
CA THR A 106 -4.42 -3.55 -10.64
C THR A 106 -4.52 -3.16 -12.12
N GLY A 107 -3.71 -3.80 -12.98
CA GLY A 107 -3.79 -3.69 -14.44
C GLY A 107 -3.02 -2.52 -15.05
N ARG A 108 -2.23 -1.79 -14.25
CA ARG A 108 -1.46 -0.62 -14.71
C ARG A 108 0.05 -0.91 -14.79
N ALA A 109 0.45 -2.20 -14.90
CA ALA A 109 1.85 -2.61 -14.95
C ALA A 109 2.61 -1.97 -16.11
N ALA A 110 1.97 -1.80 -17.28
CA ALA A 110 2.56 -1.17 -18.46
C ALA A 110 3.20 0.20 -18.13
N ALA A 111 2.57 1.00 -17.26
CA ALA A 111 3.08 2.29 -16.84
C ALA A 111 4.39 2.22 -16.01
N TYR A 112 4.86 1.02 -15.68
CA TYR A 112 6.09 0.80 -14.91
C TYR A 112 7.15 0.03 -15.70
N ILE A 113 6.76 -0.73 -16.72
CA ILE A 113 7.66 -1.60 -17.49
C ILE A 113 7.95 -1.09 -18.91
N ASP A 114 7.08 -0.23 -19.45
CA ASP A 114 7.24 0.34 -20.79
C ASP A 114 7.44 1.86 -20.73
N ALA A 115 8.57 2.32 -21.22
CA ALA A 115 8.94 3.75 -21.21
C ALA A 115 7.94 4.64 -21.95
N ALA A 116 7.23 4.11 -22.96
CA ALA A 116 6.18 4.84 -23.68
C ALA A 116 4.97 5.17 -22.78
N HIS A 117 4.75 4.36 -21.73
CA HIS A 117 3.62 4.44 -20.82
C HIS A 117 3.93 5.03 -19.44
N TYR A 118 5.18 5.40 -19.15
CA TYR A 118 5.60 5.88 -17.82
C TYR A 118 4.76 7.04 -17.28
N ARG A 119 4.12 7.83 -18.12
CA ARG A 119 3.32 9.00 -17.75
C ARG A 119 1.82 8.76 -17.75
N ASP A 120 1.37 7.53 -18.01
CA ASP A 120 -0.05 7.20 -18.12
C ASP A 120 -0.75 7.10 -16.76
N VAL A 121 0.02 7.08 -15.67
CA VAL A 121 -0.51 7.03 -14.31
C VAL A 121 0.07 8.15 -13.45
N SER A 122 -0.75 8.67 -12.54
CA SER A 122 -0.31 9.65 -11.56
C SER A 122 0.53 9.02 -10.45
N GLY A 123 1.18 9.86 -9.64
CA GLY A 123 1.95 9.45 -8.47
C GLY A 123 1.11 9.14 -7.22
N PHE A 124 -0.23 9.21 -7.33
CA PHE A 124 -1.20 9.02 -6.24
C PHE A 124 -2.37 8.17 -6.74
N THR A 125 -3.23 7.69 -5.84
CA THR A 125 -4.49 7.04 -6.25
C THR A 125 -5.40 8.04 -6.95
N SER A 126 -6.08 7.58 -8.00
CA SER A 126 -7.02 8.36 -8.77
C SER A 126 -8.20 7.49 -9.24
N SER A 127 -9.39 7.85 -8.81
CA SER A 127 -10.63 7.18 -9.22
C SER A 127 -10.92 7.30 -10.72
N GLU A 128 -10.25 8.23 -11.41
CA GLU A 128 -10.33 8.38 -12.86
C GLU A 128 -9.45 7.34 -13.59
N GLU A 129 -8.41 6.82 -12.92
CA GLU A 129 -7.51 5.82 -13.51
C GLU A 129 -8.05 4.40 -13.34
N SER A 130 -8.69 4.10 -12.23
CA SER A 130 -9.07 2.73 -11.91
C SER A 130 -10.18 2.65 -10.86
N VAL A 131 -11.07 1.67 -11.02
CA VAL A 131 -12.09 1.30 -10.01
C VAL A 131 -11.47 0.77 -8.70
N HIS A 132 -10.20 0.44 -8.70
CA HIS A 132 -9.45 0.03 -7.51
C HIS A 132 -9.01 1.23 -6.66
N ASP A 133 -8.97 2.43 -7.23
CA ASP A 133 -8.60 3.67 -6.55
C ASP A 133 -9.87 4.38 -6.09
N ILE A 134 -10.29 4.14 -4.84
CA ILE A 134 -11.60 4.57 -4.33
C ILE A 134 -11.66 6.09 -4.11
N PHE A 135 -10.52 6.67 -3.72
CA PHE A 135 -10.38 8.09 -3.42
C PHE A 135 -9.16 8.69 -4.12
N ASN A 136 -9.27 9.96 -4.47
CA ASN A 136 -8.14 10.79 -4.86
C ASN A 136 -7.50 11.34 -3.58
N ILE A 137 -6.39 10.73 -3.14
CA ILE A 137 -5.72 11.06 -1.90
C ILE A 137 -4.35 11.68 -2.21
N GLY A 138 -3.94 12.64 -1.41
CA GLY A 138 -2.62 13.28 -1.44
C GLY A 138 -2.23 13.85 -0.08
N HIS A 139 -3.14 13.83 0.90
CA HIS A 139 -2.93 14.35 2.25
C HIS A 139 -2.63 13.23 3.25
N THR A 140 -1.73 13.50 4.20
CA THR A 140 -1.37 12.59 5.28
C THR A 140 -2.50 12.43 6.29
N SER A 141 -2.51 11.30 7.01
CA SER A 141 -3.35 11.04 8.18
C SER A 141 -4.84 10.80 7.88
N THR A 142 -5.23 10.68 6.60
CA THR A 142 -6.65 10.65 6.19
C THR A 142 -7.20 9.23 5.98
N SER A 143 -6.34 8.23 5.77
CA SER A 143 -6.77 6.89 5.34
C SER A 143 -7.68 6.20 6.37
N ILE A 144 -7.41 6.35 7.66
CA ILE A 144 -8.18 5.70 8.72
C ILE A 144 -9.58 6.30 8.80
N SER A 145 -9.71 7.63 8.74
CA SER A 145 -11.00 8.33 8.74
C SER A 145 -11.85 7.95 7.52
N LEU A 146 -11.24 7.92 6.33
CA LEU A 146 -11.92 7.51 5.09
C LEU A 146 -12.37 6.04 5.17
N ALA A 147 -11.51 5.16 5.64
CA ALA A 147 -11.83 3.74 5.82
C ALA A 147 -12.94 3.53 6.86
N THR A 148 -12.93 4.29 7.95
CA THR A 148 -13.97 4.27 8.99
C THR A 148 -15.32 4.66 8.40
N GLY A 149 -15.36 5.71 7.56
CA GLY A 149 -16.55 6.13 6.83
C GLY A 149 -17.09 5.05 5.88
N LEU A 150 -16.20 4.39 5.12
CA LEU A 150 -16.58 3.26 4.25
C LEU A 150 -17.09 2.06 5.04
N ALA A 151 -16.43 1.70 6.14
CA ALA A 151 -16.87 0.61 7.01
C ALA A 151 -18.26 0.89 7.58
N LYS A 152 -18.52 2.13 8.02
CA LYS A 152 -19.83 2.56 8.48
C LYS A 152 -20.89 2.46 7.38
N ALA A 153 -20.59 2.95 6.19
CA ALA A 153 -21.50 2.89 5.04
C ALA A 153 -21.81 1.43 4.65
N ARG A 154 -20.79 0.55 4.63
CA ARG A 154 -20.93 -0.88 4.42
C ARG A 154 -21.89 -1.51 5.43
N ASP A 155 -21.70 -1.25 6.73
CA ASP A 155 -22.50 -1.83 7.81
C ASP A 155 -23.95 -1.38 7.73
N LEU A 156 -24.18 -0.08 7.45
CA LEU A 156 -25.53 0.46 7.25
C LEU A 156 -26.24 -0.14 6.04
N ALA A 157 -25.47 -0.49 4.99
CA ALA A 157 -26.00 -1.15 3.80
C ALA A 157 -26.15 -2.68 3.97
N GLY A 158 -25.80 -3.26 5.11
CA GLY A 158 -25.85 -4.70 5.37
C GLY A 158 -24.85 -5.52 4.56
N ARG A 159 -23.81 -4.87 4.00
CA ARG A 159 -22.75 -5.53 3.22
C ARG A 159 -21.65 -6.07 4.14
N ARG A 160 -20.70 -6.84 3.54
CA ARG A 160 -19.69 -7.58 4.33
C ARG A 160 -18.28 -7.51 3.81
N GLU A 161 -18.03 -6.75 2.74
CA GLU A 161 -16.69 -6.55 2.19
C GLU A 161 -15.71 -6.03 3.26
N ASN A 162 -14.44 -6.39 3.12
CA ASN A 162 -13.40 -5.87 4.00
C ASN A 162 -13.07 -4.43 3.62
N VAL A 163 -12.71 -3.64 4.63
CA VAL A 163 -12.19 -2.29 4.45
C VAL A 163 -10.83 -2.23 5.12
N ILE A 164 -9.82 -1.84 4.36
CA ILE A 164 -8.42 -1.84 4.77
C ILE A 164 -7.87 -0.42 4.65
N ALA A 165 -7.38 0.15 5.75
CA ALA A 165 -6.58 1.36 5.77
C ALA A 165 -5.10 1.00 5.85
N PHE A 166 -4.29 1.49 4.92
CA PHE A 166 -2.85 1.33 4.94
C PHE A 166 -2.21 2.67 5.27
N ILE A 167 -1.47 2.75 6.37
CA ILE A 167 -0.87 3.99 6.88
C ILE A 167 0.58 3.78 7.30
N GLY A 168 1.44 4.75 6.98
CA GLY A 168 2.80 4.79 7.50
C GLY A 168 2.87 5.42 8.89
N ASP A 169 3.93 5.09 9.64
CA ASP A 169 4.21 5.62 10.96
C ASP A 169 4.26 7.16 10.99
N GLY A 170 4.90 7.78 9.99
CA GLY A 170 4.96 9.24 9.89
C GLY A 170 3.59 9.91 9.81
N SER A 171 2.64 9.30 9.10
CA SER A 171 1.26 9.80 8.97
C SER A 171 0.40 9.51 10.20
N LEU A 172 0.69 8.44 10.94
CA LEU A 172 -0.11 8.04 12.10
C LEU A 172 -0.11 9.08 13.22
N SER A 173 0.92 9.94 13.31
CA SER A 173 1.00 11.01 14.31
C SER A 173 0.05 12.17 14.06
N GLY A 174 -0.61 12.25 12.92
CA GLY A 174 -1.57 13.30 12.63
C GLY A 174 -2.85 13.17 13.46
N GLY A 175 -3.39 14.31 13.91
CA GLY A 175 -4.58 14.34 14.76
C GLY A 175 -5.79 13.65 14.13
N GLU A 176 -5.97 13.75 12.81
CA GLU A 176 -7.05 13.07 12.09
C GLU A 176 -6.92 11.55 12.14
N ALA A 177 -5.71 11.00 11.98
CA ALA A 177 -5.48 9.57 12.10
C ALA A 177 -5.78 9.06 13.51
N LEU A 178 -5.37 9.83 14.54
CA LEU A 178 -5.65 9.48 15.94
C LEU A 178 -7.14 9.51 16.24
N GLU A 179 -7.87 10.50 15.75
CA GLU A 179 -9.33 10.57 15.91
C GLU A 179 -10.02 9.47 15.11
N GLY A 180 -9.54 9.16 13.90
CA GLY A 180 -10.00 8.02 13.12
C GLY A 180 -9.84 6.70 13.87
N LEU A 181 -8.72 6.48 14.56
CA LEU A 181 -8.48 5.32 15.43
C LEU A 181 -9.45 5.28 16.61
N ASN A 182 -9.68 6.42 17.26
CA ASN A 182 -10.60 6.56 18.38
C ASN A 182 -12.03 6.15 17.96
N VAL A 183 -12.51 6.69 16.84
CA VAL A 183 -13.84 6.35 16.29
C VAL A 183 -13.91 4.89 15.84
N ALA A 184 -12.88 4.39 15.17
CA ALA A 184 -12.83 2.99 14.73
C ALA A 184 -12.90 2.01 15.91
N GLY A 185 -12.24 2.35 17.02
CA GLY A 185 -12.28 1.58 18.26
C GLY A 185 -13.70 1.52 18.88
N GLU A 186 -14.40 2.65 18.90
CA GLU A 186 -15.77 2.74 19.40
C GLU A 186 -16.77 1.99 18.50
N MET A 187 -16.59 2.07 17.19
CA MET A 187 -17.53 1.44 16.24
C MET A 187 -17.52 -0.10 16.28
N GLN A 188 -16.45 -0.73 16.72
CA GLN A 188 -16.28 -2.20 16.77
C GLN A 188 -16.68 -2.89 15.46
N THR A 189 -16.37 -2.28 14.34
CA THR A 189 -16.67 -2.76 12.99
C THR A 189 -15.52 -3.59 12.41
N ASN A 190 -15.78 -4.32 11.32
CA ASN A 190 -14.74 -5.02 10.56
C ASN A 190 -13.93 -4.01 9.72
N LEU A 191 -12.95 -3.39 10.34
CA LEU A 191 -11.98 -2.50 9.73
C LEU A 191 -10.57 -3.03 10.03
N ILE A 192 -9.74 -3.12 9.00
CA ILE A 192 -8.35 -3.57 9.11
C ILE A 192 -7.46 -2.36 8.94
N ILE A 193 -6.60 -2.11 9.93
CA ILE A 193 -5.62 -1.03 9.87
C ILE A 193 -4.23 -1.65 9.78
N VAL A 194 -3.54 -1.40 8.67
CA VAL A 194 -2.19 -1.87 8.41
C VAL A 194 -1.23 -0.69 8.66
N LEU A 195 -0.48 -0.78 9.75
CA LEU A 195 0.58 0.18 10.06
C LEU A 195 1.91 -0.32 9.49
N ASN A 196 2.45 0.41 8.53
CA ASN A 196 3.81 0.21 8.03
C ASN A 196 4.77 1.10 8.83
N ASP A 197 5.51 0.50 9.75
CA ASP A 197 6.38 1.20 10.70
C ASP A 197 7.85 0.84 10.45
N ASN A 198 8.64 1.83 10.01
CA ASN A 198 10.08 1.70 9.79
C ASN A 198 10.92 2.73 10.56
N ASP A 199 10.30 3.45 11.51
CA ASP A 199 10.90 4.54 12.31
C ASP A 199 11.31 5.79 11.51
N TRP A 200 10.97 5.86 10.24
CA TRP A 200 11.35 6.95 9.35
C TRP A 200 10.17 7.46 8.56
N SER A 201 10.00 8.78 8.57
CA SER A 201 9.22 9.51 7.56
C SER A 201 10.16 10.14 6.53
N ILE A 202 10.18 11.45 6.36
CA ILE A 202 11.22 12.17 5.58
C ILE A 202 12.49 12.31 6.45
N ALA A 203 12.30 12.40 7.77
CA ALA A 203 13.33 12.43 8.80
C ALA A 203 12.97 11.43 9.91
N GLU A 204 13.83 11.30 10.90
CA GLU A 204 13.57 10.49 12.10
C GLU A 204 12.32 10.98 12.83
N ASN A 205 11.48 10.05 13.25
CA ASN A 205 10.24 10.34 13.94
C ASN A 205 10.49 10.71 15.41
N HIS A 206 9.85 11.80 15.87
CA HIS A 206 9.94 12.28 17.24
C HIS A 206 8.56 12.40 17.89
N GLY A 207 8.49 12.14 19.19
CA GLY A 207 7.27 12.31 19.99
C GLY A 207 6.88 11.09 20.83
N GLY A 208 5.94 11.30 21.76
CA GLY A 208 5.52 10.27 22.71
C GLY A 208 4.90 9.05 22.07
N MET A 209 4.17 9.23 20.97
CA MET A 209 3.57 8.13 20.23
C MET A 209 4.63 7.19 19.63
N TYR A 210 5.68 7.75 19.04
CA TYR A 210 6.78 6.95 18.49
C TYR A 210 7.58 6.22 19.58
N ALA A 211 7.71 6.83 20.75
CA ALA A 211 8.30 6.17 21.91
C ALA A 211 7.42 4.97 22.36
N MET A 212 6.10 5.10 22.28
CA MET A 212 5.17 4.00 22.56
C MET A 212 5.28 2.89 21.49
N LEU A 213 5.27 3.23 20.21
CA LEU A 213 5.41 2.26 19.10
C LEU A 213 6.73 1.48 19.21
N ARG A 214 7.82 2.16 19.58
CA ARG A 214 9.11 1.52 19.82
C ARG A 214 9.04 0.45 20.91
N ARG A 215 8.37 0.75 22.04
CA ARG A 215 8.16 -0.23 23.13
C ARG A 215 7.30 -1.42 22.75
N LEU A 216 6.39 -1.26 21.77
CA LEU A 216 5.58 -2.37 21.29
C LEU A 216 6.35 -3.30 20.35
N ARG A 217 7.50 -2.84 19.82
CA ARG A 217 8.39 -3.64 18.95
C ARG A 217 9.47 -4.41 19.71
N GLU A 218 9.81 -3.96 20.93
CA GLU A 218 10.75 -4.60 21.87
C GLU A 218 10.05 -5.73 22.66
#